data_11045059b40a9f53e5f9afac0a2dcb0f
#
_entry.id   11045059b40a9f53e5f9afac0a2dcb0f
#
_cell.length_a   1.000
_cell.length_b   1.000
_cell.length_c   1.000
_cell.angle_alpha   90.00
_cell.angle_beta   90.00
_cell.angle_gamma   90.00
#
_symmetry.space_group_name_H-M   'P 1'
#
loop_
_entity.id
_entity.type
_entity.pdbx_description
1 polymer ?
#
loop_
_entity_poly.entity_id
_entity_poly.type
_entity_poly.pdbx_seq_one_letter_code
_entity_poly.pdbx_strand_id
1 'polypeptide(L)'
;MRAIRYICAAALALSMAAPAAAQSQDVDLSGADGATLKATYMSPGRPGPAMLLVHQCNMDRKSWSGIASQLVDAGVHVLTLDLRGFGDSGGSPLREIGFPTFMQQAPGDVDVAFDYLAEREGVDAERVGAGGASCGAMLTADLAARRDVEALMLLSGPPSEAAVANMASSSDLAVFAAAATGDTVTPGVADALEGAVDGSGHPHSTAKIYDGPEHGLPMFDKNPDLEPALVAWLKAELLR
;
A
#
# COMPACT_ATOMS: atom_id res chain seq x y z
N MET A 1 -45.68 1.20 -61.79
CA MET A 1 -44.47 0.61 -61.23
C MET A 1 -44.21 1.22 -59.84
N ARG A 2 -44.46 0.49 -58.76
CA ARG A 2 -44.25 0.96 -57.39
C ARG A 2 -42.87 0.45 -56.90
N ALA A 3 -41.96 1.33 -56.62
CA ALA A 3 -40.64 1.04 -56.03
C ALA A 3 -40.74 0.70 -54.57
N ILE A 4 -40.39 -0.52 -54.17
CA ILE A 4 -40.28 -0.94 -52.74
C ILE A 4 -38.91 -0.51 -52.23
N ARG A 5 -38.89 0.38 -51.23
CA ARG A 5 -37.67 0.78 -50.53
C ARG A 5 -37.47 -0.16 -49.34
N TYR A 6 -36.41 -0.96 -49.39
CA TYR A 6 -35.95 -1.76 -48.25
C TYR A 6 -35.17 -0.85 -47.28
N ILE A 7 -35.67 -0.71 -46.07
CA ILE A 7 -34.96 -0.07 -44.98
C ILE A 7 -34.16 -1.17 -44.25
N CYS A 8 -32.83 -1.16 -44.43
CA CYS A 8 -31.94 -2.01 -43.63
C CYS A 8 -31.78 -1.36 -42.26
N ALA A 9 -32.39 -1.94 -41.22
CA ALA A 9 -32.12 -1.60 -39.85
C ALA A 9 -30.81 -2.28 -39.43
N ALA A 10 -29.73 -1.52 -39.25
CA ALA A 10 -28.50 -2.01 -38.64
C ALA A 10 -28.70 -2.10 -37.13
N ALA A 11 -28.78 -3.30 -36.59
CA ALA A 11 -28.78 -3.54 -35.14
C ALA A 11 -27.36 -3.34 -34.62
N LEU A 12 -27.14 -2.28 -33.84
CA LEU A 12 -25.91 -2.06 -33.10
C LEU A 12 -25.92 -3.03 -31.89
N ALA A 13 -25.15 -4.11 -31.98
CA ALA A 13 -24.93 -5.00 -30.84
C ALA A 13 -23.97 -4.31 -29.84
N LEU A 14 -24.51 -3.78 -28.74
CA LEU A 14 -23.72 -3.37 -27.59
C LEU A 14 -23.18 -4.65 -26.94
N SER A 15 -21.93 -4.99 -27.17
CA SER A 15 -21.26 -6.04 -26.38
C SER A 15 -21.00 -5.50 -24.98
N MET A 16 -21.79 -5.89 -24.01
CA MET A 16 -21.45 -5.71 -22.58
C MET A 16 -20.30 -6.67 -22.27
N ALA A 17 -19.07 -6.15 -22.15
CA ALA A 17 -17.97 -6.93 -21.61
C ALA A 17 -18.33 -7.29 -20.15
N ALA A 18 -18.37 -8.58 -19.84
CA ALA A 18 -18.49 -9.03 -18.46
C ALA A 18 -17.28 -8.52 -17.65
N PRO A 19 -17.46 -8.09 -16.38
CA PRO A 19 -16.33 -7.73 -15.55
C PRO A 19 -15.35 -8.92 -15.48
N ALA A 20 -14.05 -8.66 -15.68
CA ALA A 20 -13.04 -9.68 -15.52
C ALA A 20 -13.06 -10.14 -14.06
N ALA A 21 -12.85 -11.44 -13.81
CA ALA A 21 -12.75 -11.95 -12.45
C ALA A 21 -11.51 -11.38 -11.75
N ALA A 22 -11.57 -11.24 -10.43
CA ALA A 22 -10.39 -10.89 -9.64
C ALA A 22 -9.23 -11.85 -9.95
N GLN A 23 -8.05 -11.30 -10.20
CA GLN A 23 -6.86 -12.06 -10.62
C GLN A 23 -5.71 -11.75 -9.67
N SER A 24 -4.93 -12.78 -9.32
CA SER A 24 -3.68 -12.64 -8.59
C SER A 24 -2.55 -13.24 -9.42
N GLN A 25 -1.43 -12.52 -9.53
CA GLN A 25 -0.25 -12.98 -10.24
C GLN A 25 1.02 -12.54 -9.52
N ASP A 26 1.99 -13.45 -9.45
CA ASP A 26 3.34 -13.10 -9.02
C ASP A 26 4.06 -12.40 -10.18
N VAL A 27 4.79 -11.34 -9.85
CA VAL A 27 5.51 -10.49 -10.81
C VAL A 27 6.94 -10.27 -10.35
N ASP A 28 7.83 -10.14 -11.33
CA ASP A 28 9.22 -9.81 -11.14
C ASP A 28 9.42 -8.34 -11.51
N LEU A 29 9.97 -7.56 -10.57
CA LEU A 29 10.34 -6.17 -10.79
C LEU A 29 11.87 -6.06 -10.80
N SER A 30 12.38 -5.09 -11.55
CA SER A 30 13.82 -4.80 -11.59
C SER A 30 14.14 -3.64 -10.65
N GLY A 31 14.78 -3.91 -9.53
CA GLY A 31 15.29 -2.89 -8.62
C GLY A 31 16.30 -1.97 -9.33
N ALA A 32 16.56 -0.78 -8.80
CA ALA A 32 17.39 0.25 -9.43
C ALA A 32 18.85 -0.21 -9.68
N ASP A 33 19.33 -1.19 -8.90
CA ASP A 33 20.66 -1.81 -9.03
C ASP A 33 20.64 -3.14 -9.81
N GLY A 34 19.49 -3.49 -10.42
CA GLY A 34 19.30 -4.74 -11.15
C GLY A 34 18.93 -5.94 -10.29
N ALA A 35 18.70 -5.77 -8.99
CA ALA A 35 18.17 -6.84 -8.15
C ALA A 35 16.76 -7.24 -8.61
N THR A 36 16.48 -8.54 -8.69
CA THR A 36 15.12 -9.01 -8.97
C THR A 36 14.29 -8.94 -7.70
N LEU A 37 13.23 -8.15 -7.72
CA LEU A 37 12.26 -8.04 -6.63
C LEU A 37 11.03 -8.88 -6.97
N LYS A 38 10.50 -9.58 -5.99
CA LYS A 38 9.27 -10.37 -6.12
C LYS A 38 8.10 -9.63 -5.51
N ALA A 39 7.01 -9.57 -6.25
CA ALA A 39 5.78 -8.98 -5.77
C ALA A 39 4.57 -9.83 -6.19
N THR A 40 3.45 -9.65 -5.53
CA THR A 40 2.17 -10.23 -5.93
C THR A 40 1.21 -9.08 -6.26
N TYR A 41 0.81 -9.00 -7.53
CA TYR A 41 -0.21 -8.06 -8.00
C TYR A 41 -1.58 -8.73 -7.98
N MET A 42 -2.57 -8.04 -7.41
CA MET A 42 -3.95 -8.49 -7.34
C MET A 42 -4.88 -7.44 -7.93
N SER A 43 -5.65 -7.84 -8.95
CA SER A 43 -6.61 -6.97 -9.64
C SER A 43 -8.04 -7.33 -9.25
N PRO A 44 -8.91 -6.32 -8.99
CA PRO A 44 -10.34 -6.54 -8.78
C PRO A 44 -11.10 -6.85 -10.10
N GLY A 45 -10.42 -6.90 -11.25
CA GLY A 45 -11.03 -7.13 -12.56
C GLY A 45 -11.85 -5.96 -13.10
N ARG A 46 -11.69 -4.76 -12.53
CA ARG A 46 -12.35 -3.51 -12.93
C ARG A 46 -11.48 -2.31 -12.64
N PRO A 47 -11.65 -1.18 -13.30
CA PRO A 47 -10.91 0.04 -12.98
C PRO A 47 -11.16 0.49 -11.52
N GLY A 48 -10.11 1.00 -10.87
CA GLY A 48 -10.20 1.46 -9.49
C GLY A 48 -8.89 2.01 -8.94
N PRO A 49 -8.88 2.46 -7.67
CA PRO A 49 -7.69 2.90 -6.96
C PRO A 49 -6.74 1.73 -6.69
N ALA A 50 -5.56 2.06 -6.16
CA ALA A 50 -4.57 1.02 -5.85
C ALA A 50 -3.93 1.20 -4.47
N MET A 51 -3.33 0.12 -3.94
CA MET A 51 -2.62 0.10 -2.66
C MET A 51 -1.33 -0.71 -2.75
N LEU A 52 -0.20 -0.09 -2.42
CA LEU A 52 1.09 -0.76 -2.22
C LEU A 52 1.23 -1.16 -0.75
N LEU A 53 1.51 -2.43 -0.45
CA LEU A 53 1.71 -2.95 0.90
C LEU A 53 3.13 -3.51 1.06
N VAL A 54 3.86 -2.98 2.06
CA VAL A 54 5.26 -3.31 2.32
C VAL A 54 5.40 -3.96 3.70
N HIS A 55 5.99 -5.16 3.75
CA HIS A 55 6.10 -5.97 4.98
C HIS A 55 7.13 -5.41 5.98
N GLN A 56 7.05 -5.87 7.23
CA GLN A 56 8.06 -5.60 8.24
C GLN A 56 9.32 -6.48 8.05
N CYS A 57 10.46 -6.03 8.57
CA CYS A 57 11.79 -6.61 8.30
C CYS A 57 12.07 -7.99 8.94
N ASN A 58 11.07 -8.77 9.26
CA ASN A 58 11.15 -10.18 9.65
C ASN A 58 10.04 -11.04 9.02
N MET A 59 9.37 -10.50 8.00
CA MET A 59 8.28 -11.14 7.25
C MET A 59 8.54 -11.04 5.73
N ASP A 60 7.53 -11.38 4.95
CA ASP A 60 7.50 -11.29 3.50
C ASP A 60 6.15 -10.74 3.01
N ARG A 61 6.00 -10.58 1.67
CA ARG A 61 4.79 -10.05 1.03
C ARG A 61 3.50 -10.77 1.39
N LYS A 62 3.58 -12.07 1.72
CA LYS A 62 2.42 -12.91 2.03
C LYS A 62 1.76 -12.54 3.37
N SER A 63 2.49 -11.82 4.23
CA SER A 63 1.97 -11.34 5.51
C SER A 63 0.78 -10.38 5.36
N TRP A 64 0.62 -9.77 4.19
CA TRP A 64 -0.49 -8.87 3.86
C TRP A 64 -1.68 -9.54 3.17
N SER A 65 -1.66 -10.87 2.94
CA SER A 65 -2.67 -11.57 2.11
C SER A 65 -4.12 -11.34 2.56
N GLY A 66 -4.37 -11.29 3.87
CA GLY A 66 -5.71 -11.06 4.42
C GLY A 66 -6.26 -9.68 4.09
N ILE A 67 -5.48 -8.63 4.35
CA ILE A 67 -5.87 -7.24 4.06
C ILE A 67 -5.95 -7.00 2.55
N ALA A 68 -4.98 -7.54 1.79
CA ALA A 68 -4.97 -7.44 0.34
C ALA A 68 -6.25 -8.02 -0.28
N SER A 69 -6.69 -9.21 0.15
CA SER A 69 -7.95 -9.81 -0.31
C SER A 69 -9.16 -8.93 -0.04
N GLN A 70 -9.27 -8.36 1.17
CA GLN A 70 -10.38 -7.49 1.55
C GLN A 70 -10.42 -6.19 0.72
N LEU A 71 -9.27 -5.66 0.34
CA LEU A 71 -9.16 -4.47 -0.51
C LEU A 71 -9.52 -4.80 -1.96
N VAL A 72 -9.06 -5.93 -2.49
CA VAL A 72 -9.41 -6.41 -3.85
C VAL A 72 -10.91 -6.65 -3.98
N ASP A 73 -11.53 -7.29 -3.00
CA ASP A 73 -12.98 -7.52 -2.97
C ASP A 73 -13.76 -6.19 -2.97
N ALA A 74 -13.19 -5.14 -2.39
CA ALA A 74 -13.76 -3.80 -2.40
C ALA A 74 -13.56 -3.06 -3.74
N GLY A 75 -12.65 -3.51 -4.60
CA GLY A 75 -12.37 -2.88 -5.89
C GLY A 75 -11.07 -2.10 -5.96
N VAL A 76 -10.15 -2.32 -5.03
CA VAL A 76 -8.82 -1.73 -5.00
C VAL A 76 -7.81 -2.71 -5.62
N HIS A 77 -6.97 -2.24 -6.53
CA HIS A 77 -5.81 -2.99 -7.00
C HIS A 77 -4.75 -3.05 -5.89
N VAL A 78 -4.12 -4.18 -5.67
CA VAL A 78 -3.12 -4.31 -4.60
C VAL A 78 -1.83 -4.88 -5.13
N LEU A 79 -0.71 -4.30 -4.71
CA LEU A 79 0.62 -4.88 -4.88
C LEU A 79 1.24 -5.11 -3.51
N THR A 80 1.65 -6.35 -3.23
CA THR A 80 2.46 -6.69 -2.06
C THR A 80 3.89 -6.97 -2.52
N LEU A 81 4.89 -6.38 -1.86
CA LEU A 81 6.30 -6.45 -2.26
C LEU A 81 7.12 -7.25 -1.24
N ASP A 82 7.96 -8.15 -1.72
CA ASP A 82 9.12 -8.62 -0.96
C ASP A 82 10.25 -7.60 -1.12
N LEU A 83 10.63 -6.93 -0.04
CA LEU A 83 11.81 -6.09 -0.03
C LEU A 83 13.08 -6.89 -0.38
N ARG A 84 14.12 -6.23 -0.90
CA ARG A 84 15.40 -6.88 -1.19
C ARG A 84 15.93 -7.68 0.01
N GLY A 85 16.43 -8.89 -0.26
CA GLY A 85 16.95 -9.80 0.77
C GLY A 85 15.89 -10.47 1.66
N PHE A 86 14.59 -10.32 1.32
CA PHE A 86 13.46 -10.97 2.00
C PHE A 86 12.63 -11.79 1.02
N GLY A 87 11.87 -12.74 1.58
CA GLY A 87 10.97 -13.60 0.82
C GLY A 87 11.66 -14.29 -0.34
N ASP A 88 11.12 -14.07 -1.54
CA ASP A 88 11.64 -14.61 -2.79
C ASP A 88 12.47 -13.56 -3.58
N SER A 89 12.63 -12.33 -3.06
CA SER A 89 13.41 -11.27 -3.69
C SER A 89 14.92 -11.51 -3.61
N GLY A 90 15.63 -11.08 -4.65
CA GLY A 90 17.09 -11.03 -4.67
C GLY A 90 17.65 -9.96 -3.73
N GLY A 91 18.97 -9.83 -3.74
CA GLY A 91 19.70 -8.92 -2.86
C GLY A 91 20.29 -9.62 -1.65
N SER A 92 21.16 -8.91 -0.92
CA SER A 92 21.81 -9.46 0.26
C SER A 92 20.88 -9.44 1.47
N PRO A 93 20.84 -10.52 2.28
CA PRO A 93 20.04 -10.56 3.48
C PRO A 93 20.38 -9.43 4.47
N LEU A 94 19.36 -8.87 5.13
CA LEU A 94 19.51 -7.80 6.12
C LEU A 94 20.58 -8.08 7.18
N ARG A 95 20.67 -9.34 7.66
CA ARG A 95 21.67 -9.75 8.66
C ARG A 95 23.13 -9.63 8.19
N GLU A 96 23.36 -9.61 6.85
CA GLU A 96 24.71 -9.51 6.26
C GLU A 96 25.11 -8.06 6.03
N ILE A 97 24.19 -7.21 5.58
CA ILE A 97 24.49 -5.82 5.21
C ILE A 97 24.19 -4.83 6.35
N GLY A 98 23.38 -5.22 7.33
CA GLY A 98 22.94 -4.40 8.45
C GLY A 98 21.85 -3.39 8.07
N PHE A 99 21.07 -2.96 9.06
CA PHE A 99 19.90 -2.10 8.89
C PHE A 99 20.20 -0.77 8.19
N PRO A 100 21.29 -0.04 8.52
CA PRO A 100 21.61 1.22 7.83
C PRO A 100 21.82 1.08 6.33
N THR A 101 22.56 0.04 5.90
CA THR A 101 22.81 -0.23 4.47
C THR A 101 21.51 -0.63 3.76
N PHE A 102 20.70 -1.47 4.40
CA PHE A 102 19.39 -1.85 3.89
C PHE A 102 18.51 -0.62 3.64
N MET A 103 18.38 0.28 4.63
CA MET A 103 17.57 1.50 4.51
C MET A 103 18.09 2.51 3.49
N GLN A 104 19.36 2.40 3.08
CA GLN A 104 19.90 3.18 1.95
C GLN A 104 19.52 2.59 0.58
N GLN A 105 19.35 1.29 0.48
CA GLN A 105 19.08 0.58 -0.77
C GLN A 105 17.57 0.38 -1.05
N ALA A 106 16.80 0.06 -0.02
CA ALA A 106 15.40 -0.33 -0.13
C ALA A 106 14.43 0.79 -0.64
N PRO A 107 14.68 2.11 -0.43
CA PRO A 107 13.79 3.14 -0.96
C PRO A 107 13.56 3.04 -2.48
N GLY A 108 14.62 2.74 -3.26
CA GLY A 108 14.51 2.56 -4.71
C GLY A 108 13.63 1.36 -5.12
N ASP A 109 13.57 0.31 -4.29
CA ASP A 109 12.70 -0.86 -4.55
C ASP A 109 11.24 -0.49 -4.37
N VAL A 110 10.95 0.31 -3.34
CA VAL A 110 9.58 0.78 -3.07
C VAL A 110 9.12 1.75 -4.14
N ASP A 111 10.02 2.64 -4.62
CA ASP A 111 9.73 3.52 -5.77
C ASP A 111 9.38 2.70 -7.03
N VAL A 112 10.16 1.68 -7.38
CA VAL A 112 9.89 0.79 -8.52
C VAL A 112 8.56 0.05 -8.38
N ALA A 113 8.23 -0.43 -7.18
CA ALA A 113 6.98 -1.12 -6.91
C ALA A 113 5.77 -0.17 -7.03
N PHE A 114 5.90 1.06 -6.55
CA PHE A 114 4.86 2.08 -6.66
C PHE A 114 4.60 2.47 -8.12
N ASP A 115 5.67 2.78 -8.87
CA ASP A 115 5.59 3.15 -10.28
C ASP A 115 4.98 1.99 -11.10
N TYR A 116 5.42 0.74 -10.85
CA TYR A 116 4.81 -0.44 -11.48
C TYR A 116 3.31 -0.53 -11.21
N LEU A 117 2.87 -0.30 -9.96
CA LEU A 117 1.46 -0.39 -9.59
C LEU A 117 0.63 0.73 -10.26
N ALA A 118 1.12 1.96 -10.21
CA ALA A 118 0.44 3.12 -10.78
C ALA A 118 0.25 3.02 -12.31
N GLU A 119 1.15 2.31 -13.00
CA GLU A 119 1.10 2.10 -14.46
C GLU A 119 0.25 0.90 -14.89
N ARG A 120 -0.38 0.15 -13.97
CA ARG A 120 -1.21 -1.02 -14.35
C ARG A 120 -2.50 -0.60 -15.03
N GLU A 121 -2.85 -1.36 -16.07
CA GLU A 121 -4.13 -1.19 -16.75
C GLU A 121 -5.29 -1.29 -15.74
N GLY A 122 -6.15 -0.29 -15.76
CA GLY A 122 -7.30 -0.19 -14.86
C GLY A 122 -7.00 0.47 -13.52
N VAL A 123 -5.74 0.77 -13.18
CA VAL A 123 -5.41 1.56 -11.98
C VAL A 123 -5.65 3.04 -12.24
N ASP A 124 -6.33 3.69 -11.31
CA ASP A 124 -6.43 5.13 -11.23
C ASP A 124 -5.18 5.68 -10.53
N ALA A 125 -4.25 6.21 -11.31
CA ALA A 125 -2.95 6.66 -10.83
C ALA A 125 -3.04 7.90 -9.90
N GLU A 126 -4.16 8.62 -9.89
CA GLU A 126 -4.40 9.74 -8.97
C GLU A 126 -4.89 9.25 -7.59
N ARG A 127 -5.25 7.97 -7.46
CA ARG A 127 -5.74 7.36 -6.21
C ARG A 127 -4.95 6.11 -5.84
N VAL A 128 -3.66 6.32 -5.55
CA VAL A 128 -2.76 5.25 -5.10
C VAL A 128 -2.38 5.47 -3.65
N GLY A 129 -2.68 4.50 -2.81
CA GLY A 129 -2.23 4.45 -1.42
C GLY A 129 -0.94 3.65 -1.27
N ALA A 130 -0.25 3.88 -0.17
CA ALA A 130 0.90 3.09 0.24
C ALA A 130 0.85 2.81 1.74
N GLY A 131 1.42 1.70 2.17
CA GLY A 131 1.50 1.43 3.60
C GLY A 131 2.37 0.25 3.94
N GLY A 132 2.72 0.14 5.20
CA GLY A 132 3.56 -0.92 5.67
C GLY A 132 3.63 -1.05 7.18
N ALA A 133 4.42 -2.01 7.63
CA ALA A 133 4.70 -2.22 9.04
C ALA A 133 6.20 -2.13 9.32
N SER A 134 6.57 -1.55 10.49
CA SER A 134 7.97 -1.42 10.92
C SER A 134 8.84 -0.74 9.85
N CYS A 135 9.89 -1.36 9.37
CA CYS A 135 10.72 -0.84 8.28
C CYS A 135 9.90 -0.56 6.99
N GLY A 136 8.87 -1.35 6.68
CA GLY A 136 7.96 -1.09 5.58
C GLY A 136 7.17 0.20 5.76
N ALA A 137 6.74 0.51 7.00
CA ALA A 137 6.10 1.79 7.31
C ALA A 137 7.05 2.98 7.13
N MET A 138 8.30 2.86 7.60
CA MET A 138 9.33 3.89 7.38
C MET A 138 9.54 4.16 5.89
N LEU A 139 9.67 3.09 5.09
CA LEU A 139 9.90 3.19 3.64
C LEU A 139 8.72 3.81 2.90
N THR A 140 7.47 3.45 3.28
CA THR A 140 6.27 4.00 2.65
C THR A 140 5.98 5.44 3.09
N ALA A 141 6.34 5.82 4.33
CA ALA A 141 6.32 7.22 4.76
C ALA A 141 7.28 8.09 3.93
N ASP A 142 8.50 7.61 3.72
CA ASP A 142 9.49 8.29 2.88
C ASP A 142 9.09 8.30 1.40
N LEU A 143 8.39 7.26 0.91
CA LEU A 143 7.80 7.24 -0.43
C LEU A 143 6.79 8.39 -0.59
N ALA A 144 5.87 8.55 0.36
CA ALA A 144 4.86 9.60 0.33
C ALA A 144 5.45 11.02 0.32
N ALA A 145 6.68 11.21 0.80
CA ALA A 145 7.41 12.47 0.66
C ALA A 145 8.00 12.72 -0.75
N ARG A 146 7.93 11.73 -1.66
CA ARG A 146 8.50 11.77 -3.01
C ARG A 146 7.51 11.45 -4.13
N ARG A 147 6.36 10.88 -3.80
CA ARG A 147 5.30 10.46 -4.74
C ARG A 147 3.96 10.97 -4.25
N ASP A 148 3.04 11.15 -5.17
CA ASP A 148 1.65 11.49 -4.86
C ASP A 148 0.95 10.24 -4.29
N VAL A 149 0.78 10.20 -2.98
CA VAL A 149 0.11 9.14 -2.22
C VAL A 149 -1.16 9.70 -1.63
N GLU A 150 -2.31 9.12 -1.95
CA GLU A 150 -3.64 9.54 -1.46
C GLU A 150 -3.89 9.07 -0.02
N ALA A 151 -3.50 7.84 0.30
CA ALA A 151 -3.70 7.24 1.62
C ALA A 151 -2.43 6.54 2.10
N LEU A 152 -1.92 6.93 3.26
CA LEU A 152 -0.72 6.36 3.87
C LEU A 152 -1.07 5.60 5.14
N MET A 153 -0.64 4.33 5.23
CA MET A 153 -0.85 3.48 6.40
C MET A 153 0.48 3.10 7.06
N LEU A 154 0.63 3.42 8.35
CA LEU A 154 1.85 3.23 9.12
C LEU A 154 1.58 2.37 10.37
N LEU A 155 2.16 1.16 10.42
CA LEU A 155 2.10 0.29 11.60
C LEU A 155 3.48 0.19 12.26
N SER A 156 3.63 0.69 13.49
CA SER A 156 4.84 0.56 14.32
C SER A 156 6.16 0.97 13.64
N GLY A 157 6.12 1.90 12.70
CA GLY A 157 7.31 2.42 12.02
C GLY A 157 7.30 3.95 12.01
N PRO A 158 8.24 4.62 12.71
CA PRO A 158 8.24 6.07 12.80
C PRO A 158 8.59 6.70 11.45
N PRO A 159 7.88 7.75 11.02
CA PRO A 159 8.22 8.51 9.82
C PRO A 159 9.50 9.31 10.03
N SER A 160 10.24 9.58 8.94
CA SER A 160 11.36 10.52 8.96
C SER A 160 10.88 11.97 9.13
N GLU A 161 11.80 12.89 9.45
CA GLU A 161 11.50 14.32 9.52
C GLU A 161 10.91 14.85 8.19
N ALA A 162 11.40 14.37 7.05
CA ALA A 162 10.90 14.74 5.74
C ALA A 162 9.46 14.23 5.51
N ALA A 163 9.16 13.01 5.93
CA ALA A 163 7.82 12.45 5.86
C ALA A 163 6.84 13.19 6.78
N VAL A 164 7.25 13.54 8.01
CA VAL A 164 6.44 14.35 8.94
C VAL A 164 6.13 15.72 8.34
N ALA A 165 7.13 16.38 7.76
CA ALA A 165 6.95 17.68 7.11
C ALA A 165 5.98 17.60 5.92
N ASN A 166 6.05 16.51 5.13
CA ASN A 166 5.11 16.26 4.04
C ASN A 166 3.68 16.05 4.57
N MET A 167 3.49 15.19 5.58
CA MET A 167 2.19 14.97 6.23
C MET A 167 1.57 16.28 6.74
N ALA A 168 2.39 17.15 7.34
CA ALA A 168 1.93 18.42 7.90
C ALA A 168 1.52 19.45 6.82
N SER A 169 2.17 19.43 5.66
CA SER A 169 1.94 20.40 4.58
C SER A 169 0.95 19.94 3.52
N SER A 170 0.66 18.63 3.43
CA SER A 170 -0.25 18.07 2.43
C SER A 170 -1.70 18.04 2.96
N SER A 171 -2.61 18.67 2.22
CA SER A 171 -4.05 18.55 2.45
C SER A 171 -4.67 17.30 1.80
N ASP A 172 -3.92 16.63 0.92
CA ASP A 172 -4.41 15.54 0.08
C ASP A 172 -3.90 14.16 0.55
N LEU A 173 -2.93 14.13 1.48
CA LEU A 173 -2.38 12.91 2.06
C LEU A 173 -3.10 12.52 3.37
N ALA A 174 -4.05 11.60 3.30
CA ALA A 174 -4.65 11.02 4.49
C ALA A 174 -3.72 10.00 5.15
N VAL A 175 -3.61 10.01 6.49
CA VAL A 175 -2.71 9.12 7.24
C VAL A 175 -3.47 8.29 8.28
N PHE A 176 -3.31 6.97 8.22
CA PHE A 176 -3.68 6.06 9.31
C PHE A 176 -2.43 5.53 9.98
N ALA A 177 -2.29 5.75 11.28
CA ALA A 177 -1.18 5.21 12.04
C ALA A 177 -1.68 4.29 13.17
N ALA A 178 -0.91 3.24 13.48
CA ALA A 178 -1.14 2.46 14.69
C ALA A 178 0.17 1.98 15.31
N ALA A 179 0.21 1.99 16.65
CA ALA A 179 1.35 1.51 17.43
C ALA A 179 0.89 1.07 18.82
N ALA A 180 1.78 0.37 19.54
CA ALA A 180 1.60 0.04 20.93
C ALA A 180 2.55 0.87 21.83
N THR A 181 2.07 1.33 22.99
CA THR A 181 2.85 2.18 23.93
C THR A 181 4.06 1.46 24.50
N GLY A 182 3.98 0.14 24.64
CA GLY A 182 5.03 -0.72 25.17
C GLY A 182 5.89 -1.41 24.10
N ASP A 183 5.86 -0.94 22.85
CA ASP A 183 6.68 -1.51 21.75
C ASP A 183 8.16 -1.49 22.12
N THR A 184 8.76 -2.69 22.26
CA THR A 184 10.17 -2.84 22.65
C THR A 184 11.11 -2.91 21.45
N VAL A 185 10.60 -3.10 20.25
CA VAL A 185 11.39 -3.12 19.00
C VAL A 185 11.71 -1.69 18.57
N THR A 186 10.71 -0.80 18.68
CA THR A 186 10.86 0.63 18.35
C THR A 186 10.30 1.49 19.49
N PRO A 187 11.04 1.64 20.59
CA PRO A 187 10.59 2.44 21.73
C PRO A 187 10.26 3.89 21.32
N GLY A 188 9.12 4.40 21.78
CA GLY A 188 8.65 5.75 21.45
C GLY A 188 7.91 5.87 20.10
N VAL A 189 7.71 4.76 19.39
CA VAL A 189 7.00 4.79 18.09
C VAL A 189 5.55 5.26 18.22
N ALA A 190 4.88 4.95 19.33
CA ALA A 190 3.51 5.40 19.59
C ALA A 190 3.43 6.93 19.64
N ASP A 191 4.28 7.59 20.42
CA ASP A 191 4.34 9.05 20.54
C ASP A 191 4.72 9.71 19.19
N ALA A 192 5.66 9.08 18.44
CA ALA A 192 6.09 9.59 17.16
C ALA A 192 4.98 9.54 16.10
N LEU A 193 4.22 8.46 16.05
CA LEU A 193 3.11 8.30 15.11
C LEU A 193 1.90 9.17 15.49
N GLU A 194 1.55 9.24 16.77
CA GLU A 194 0.48 10.12 17.26
C GLU A 194 0.81 11.58 16.96
N GLY A 195 2.03 12.03 17.27
CA GLY A 195 2.46 13.40 16.98
C GLY A 195 2.49 13.73 15.48
N ALA A 196 2.87 12.78 14.62
CA ALA A 196 2.85 12.96 13.18
C ALA A 196 1.43 13.08 12.62
N VAL A 197 0.48 12.30 13.15
CA VAL A 197 -0.93 12.35 12.76
C VAL A 197 -1.60 13.62 13.28
N ASP A 198 -1.34 14.01 14.53
CA ASP A 198 -1.87 15.27 15.11
C ASP A 198 -1.41 16.50 14.34
N GLY A 199 -0.20 16.44 13.79
CA GLY A 199 0.36 17.49 12.92
C GLY A 199 -0.05 17.41 11.45
N SER A 200 -0.80 16.39 11.03
CA SER A 200 -1.18 16.17 9.63
C SER A 200 -2.12 17.28 9.11
N GLY A 201 -1.88 17.71 7.87
CA GLY A 201 -2.74 18.67 7.16
C GLY A 201 -4.09 18.09 6.70
N HIS A 202 -4.23 16.76 6.64
CA HIS A 202 -5.45 16.11 6.15
C HIS A 202 -6.45 15.80 7.28
N PRO A 203 -7.73 16.20 7.16
CA PRO A 203 -8.72 16.11 8.25
C PRO A 203 -9.14 14.66 8.62
N HIS A 204 -8.89 13.68 7.75
CA HIS A 204 -9.21 12.27 8.01
C HIS A 204 -8.00 11.47 8.52
N SER A 205 -6.88 12.13 8.79
CA SER A 205 -5.75 11.47 9.44
C SER A 205 -6.11 11.03 10.84
N THR A 206 -5.73 9.80 11.23
CA THR A 206 -6.10 9.22 12.52
C THR A 206 -5.01 8.28 13.04
N ALA A 207 -4.82 8.29 14.36
CA ALA A 207 -3.95 7.35 15.05
C ALA A 207 -4.75 6.43 15.97
N LYS A 208 -4.36 5.16 16.03
CA LYS A 208 -4.84 4.18 17.00
C LYS A 208 -3.68 3.69 17.85
N ILE A 209 -3.62 4.16 19.08
CA ILE A 209 -2.57 3.77 20.02
C ILE A 209 -3.16 2.75 21.01
N TYR A 210 -2.47 1.63 21.16
CA TYR A 210 -2.87 0.52 22.00
C TYR A 210 -1.89 0.32 23.16
N ASP A 211 -2.37 -0.26 24.26
CA ASP A 211 -1.50 -0.75 25.31
C ASP A 211 -0.89 -2.09 24.87
N GLY A 212 0.36 -2.35 25.28
CA GLY A 212 1.02 -3.63 25.05
C GLY A 212 2.38 -3.51 24.36
N PRO A 213 3.11 -4.63 24.23
CA PRO A 213 4.46 -4.67 23.69
C PRO A 213 4.49 -5.02 22.17
N GLU A 214 3.35 -5.19 21.52
CA GLU A 214 3.25 -5.71 20.18
C GLU A 214 3.82 -4.73 19.16
N HIS A 215 4.53 -5.27 18.14
CA HIS A 215 5.18 -4.51 17.09
C HIS A 215 4.69 -4.94 15.71
N GLY A 216 4.17 -4.00 14.93
CA GLY A 216 3.74 -4.25 13.54
C GLY A 216 2.53 -5.16 13.43
N LEU A 217 2.54 -6.12 12.50
CA LEU A 217 1.40 -7.00 12.20
C LEU A 217 0.88 -7.83 13.39
N PRO A 218 1.70 -8.31 14.33
CA PRO A 218 1.20 -8.94 15.56
C PRO A 218 0.19 -8.13 16.37
N MET A 219 0.10 -6.81 16.17
CA MET A 219 -0.94 -5.98 16.77
C MET A 219 -2.35 -6.39 16.37
N PHE A 220 -2.55 -6.95 15.17
CA PHE A 220 -3.86 -7.40 14.70
C PHE A 220 -4.41 -8.57 15.54
N ASP A 221 -3.55 -9.49 15.97
CA ASP A 221 -3.96 -10.62 16.80
C ASP A 221 -4.38 -10.19 18.22
N LYS A 222 -3.79 -9.09 18.71
CA LYS A 222 -4.05 -8.57 20.05
C LYS A 222 -5.18 -7.57 20.10
N ASN A 223 -5.39 -6.84 19.02
CA ASN A 223 -6.37 -5.76 18.92
C ASN A 223 -7.34 -6.07 17.77
N PRO A 224 -8.37 -6.90 18.00
CA PRO A 224 -9.25 -7.40 16.94
C PRO A 224 -10.08 -6.31 16.25
N ASP A 225 -10.12 -5.10 16.80
CA ASP A 225 -10.74 -3.93 16.18
C ASP A 225 -9.80 -3.22 15.17
N LEU A 226 -8.48 -3.46 15.22
CA LEU A 226 -7.50 -2.70 14.44
C LEU A 226 -7.61 -3.01 12.94
N GLU A 227 -7.61 -4.29 12.54
CA GLU A 227 -7.70 -4.65 11.12
C GLU A 227 -9.01 -4.18 10.46
N PRO A 228 -10.21 -4.41 11.06
CA PRO A 228 -11.45 -3.86 10.53
C PRO A 228 -11.45 -2.33 10.42
N ALA A 229 -10.91 -1.62 11.40
CA ALA A 229 -10.83 -0.17 11.38
C ALA A 229 -9.90 0.33 10.27
N LEU A 230 -8.73 -0.29 10.11
CA LEU A 230 -7.78 0.02 9.04
C LEU A 230 -8.40 -0.21 7.65
N VAL A 231 -8.99 -1.38 7.42
CA VAL A 231 -9.61 -1.72 6.13
C VAL A 231 -10.77 -0.77 5.82
N ALA A 232 -11.60 -0.43 6.82
CA ALA A 232 -12.69 0.51 6.64
C ALA A 232 -12.17 1.91 6.27
N TRP A 233 -11.11 2.36 6.93
CA TRP A 233 -10.49 3.65 6.66
C TRP A 233 -9.86 3.69 5.25
N LEU A 234 -9.06 2.69 4.86
CA LEU A 234 -8.49 2.60 3.52
C LEU A 234 -9.55 2.62 2.42
N LYS A 235 -10.67 1.91 2.64
CA LYS A 235 -11.80 1.93 1.69
C LYS A 235 -12.47 3.29 1.63
N ALA A 236 -12.62 3.98 2.75
CA ALA A 236 -13.20 5.32 2.79
C ALA A 236 -12.31 6.35 2.08
N GLU A 237 -11.00 6.23 2.15
CA GLU A 237 -10.07 7.16 1.51
C GLU A 237 -9.87 6.86 0.02
N LEU A 238 -9.70 5.61 -0.37
CA LEU A 238 -9.40 5.23 -1.74
C LEU A 238 -10.63 5.14 -2.67
N LEU A 239 -11.84 4.88 -2.14
CA LEU A 239 -13.04 4.67 -2.96
C LEU A 239 -13.97 5.89 -3.05
N ARG A 240 -13.48 7.06 -2.58
CA ARG A 240 -14.23 8.33 -2.69
C ARG A 240 -14.50 8.73 -4.13
#